data_cf8bcbd763380b161413d8a6755281f6
#
_entry.id   cf8bcbd763380b161413d8a6755281f6
#
_cell.length_a   1.000
_cell.length_b   1.000
_cell.length_c   1.000
_cell.angle_alpha   90.00
_cell.angle_beta   90.00
_cell.angle_gamma   90.00
#
_symmetry.space_group_name_H-M   'P 1'
#
loop_
_entity.id
_entity.type
_entity.pdbx_description
1 polymer ?
#
loop_
_entity_poly.entity_id
_entity_poly.type
_entity_poly.pdbx_seq_one_letter_code
_entity_poly.pdbx_strand_id
1 'polypeptide(L)'
;NGVPTLGTAVYTPLQGWLAAVAGAEYVAPYVNRLDAQGGDGIATVQELQQLLELHAPNSKVLAASFRTPRQALDCLLAGCQSITLPLDVAEQLLNVPAVDAALVKFDQDWQRAFGR
;
A
#
# COMPACT_ATOMS: atom_id res chain seq x y z
N ASN A 1 15.62 8.92 20.87
CA ASN A 1 16.93 8.99 20.24
C ASN A 1 16.97 9.79 18.92
N GLY A 2 15.87 10.24 18.37
CA GLY A 2 15.86 10.99 17.13
C GLY A 2 16.12 10.19 15.87
N VAL A 3 16.30 8.87 15.97
CA VAL A 3 16.46 7.98 14.80
C VAL A 3 15.11 7.34 14.50
N PRO A 4 14.56 7.57 13.29
CA PRO A 4 13.31 6.90 12.89
C PRO A 4 13.49 5.38 12.91
N THR A 5 12.50 4.67 13.43
CA THR A 5 12.50 3.21 13.48
C THR A 5 11.29 2.64 12.78
N LEU A 6 11.44 1.42 12.26
CA LEU A 6 10.42 0.70 11.53
C LEU A 6 10.16 -0.65 12.19
N GLY A 7 8.97 -0.85 12.72
CA GLY A 7 8.51 -2.16 13.20
C GLY A 7 8.02 -3.00 12.02
N THR A 8 8.80 -4.01 11.62
CA THR A 8 8.51 -4.82 10.44
C THR A 8 7.88 -6.17 10.80
N ALA A 9 7.40 -6.88 9.77
CA ALA A 9 6.81 -8.22 9.92
C ALA A 9 5.68 -8.26 10.94
N VAL A 10 4.80 -7.28 10.87
CA VAL A 10 3.63 -7.21 11.75
C VAL A 10 2.50 -8.04 11.13
N TYR A 11 1.94 -8.95 11.93
CA TYR A 11 0.89 -9.87 11.49
C TYR A 11 -0.43 -9.68 12.23
N THR A 12 -0.45 -8.90 13.31
CA THR A 12 -1.69 -8.58 14.02
C THR A 12 -1.73 -7.09 14.36
N PRO A 13 -2.93 -6.50 14.51
CA PRO A 13 -3.04 -5.10 14.92
C PRO A 13 -2.38 -4.83 16.27
N LEU A 14 -2.51 -5.76 17.20
CA LEU A 14 -1.93 -5.60 18.55
C LEU A 14 -0.41 -5.59 18.50
N GLN A 15 0.22 -6.44 17.69
CA GLN A 15 1.67 -6.41 17.49
C GLN A 15 2.14 -5.06 16.96
N GLY A 16 1.41 -4.51 16.00
CA GLY A 16 1.72 -3.20 15.44
C GLY A 16 1.59 -2.09 16.48
N TRP A 17 0.55 -2.13 17.29
CA TRP A 17 0.35 -1.17 18.35
C TRP A 17 1.47 -1.25 19.40
N LEU A 18 1.88 -2.44 19.79
CA LEU A 18 2.99 -2.61 20.73
C LEU A 18 4.30 -2.04 20.18
N ALA A 19 4.58 -2.22 18.88
CA ALA A 19 5.75 -1.63 18.24
C ALA A 19 5.69 -0.10 18.28
N ALA A 20 4.51 0.47 18.02
CA ALA A 20 4.30 1.91 18.07
C ALA A 20 4.53 2.47 19.48
N VAL A 21 4.01 1.79 20.49
CA VAL A 21 4.20 2.19 21.90
C VAL A 21 5.66 2.11 22.30
N ALA A 22 6.40 1.13 21.74
CA ALA A 22 7.83 1.00 21.97
C ALA A 22 8.68 2.06 21.24
N GLY A 23 8.06 2.93 20.44
CA GLY A 23 8.71 4.05 19.79
C GLY A 23 8.92 3.92 18.28
N ALA A 24 8.35 2.92 17.62
CA ALA A 24 8.46 2.80 16.17
C ALA A 24 7.71 3.96 15.49
N GLU A 25 8.39 4.65 14.58
CA GLU A 25 7.77 5.71 13.78
C GLU A 25 6.86 5.14 12.70
N TYR A 26 7.27 4.02 12.10
CA TYR A 26 6.50 3.28 11.10
C TYR A 26 6.29 1.84 11.54
N VAL A 27 5.14 1.30 11.19
CA VAL A 27 4.78 -0.09 11.48
C VAL A 27 4.35 -0.73 10.15
N ALA A 28 4.98 -1.84 9.79
CA ALA A 28 4.80 -2.46 8.47
C ALA A 28 4.08 -3.81 8.57
N PRO A 29 2.76 -3.84 8.39
CA PRO A 29 2.03 -5.10 8.22
C PRO A 29 2.31 -5.68 6.83
N TYR A 30 2.42 -7.02 6.75
CA TYR A 30 2.71 -7.74 5.52
C TYR A 30 1.42 -8.32 4.93
N VAL A 31 0.79 -7.56 4.05
CA VAL A 31 -0.57 -7.81 3.56
C VAL A 31 -0.71 -9.16 2.85
N ASN A 32 0.11 -9.41 1.83
CA ASN A 32 0.00 -10.66 1.08
C ASN A 32 0.36 -11.87 1.91
N ARG A 33 1.34 -11.75 2.81
CA ARG A 33 1.70 -12.86 3.70
C ARG A 33 0.57 -13.20 4.66
N LEU A 34 -0.14 -12.19 5.16
CA LEU A 34 -1.33 -12.40 5.99
C LEU A 34 -2.40 -13.15 5.21
N ASP A 35 -2.70 -12.70 4.00
CA ASP A 35 -3.70 -13.35 3.15
C ASP A 35 -3.30 -14.79 2.85
N ALA A 36 -2.03 -15.04 2.53
CA ALA A 36 -1.51 -16.37 2.22
C ALA A 36 -1.58 -17.33 3.41
N GLN A 37 -1.59 -16.81 4.63
CA GLN A 37 -1.71 -17.59 5.85
C GLN A 37 -3.17 -17.79 6.29
N GLY A 38 -4.12 -17.37 5.48
CA GLY A 38 -5.55 -17.49 5.79
C GLY A 38 -6.12 -16.36 6.62
N GLY A 39 -5.34 -15.29 6.85
CA GLY A 39 -5.81 -14.08 7.50
C GLY A 39 -6.41 -13.08 6.53
N ASP A 40 -6.68 -11.87 7.00
CA ASP A 40 -7.18 -10.77 6.20
C ASP A 40 -6.22 -9.59 6.35
N GLY A 41 -5.36 -9.40 5.36
CA GLY A 41 -4.33 -8.36 5.38
C GLY A 41 -4.92 -6.95 5.39
N ILE A 42 -5.98 -6.73 4.61
CA ILE A 42 -6.62 -5.40 4.53
C ILE A 42 -7.33 -5.04 5.84
N ALA A 43 -8.07 -5.99 6.42
CA ALA A 43 -8.70 -5.77 7.72
C ALA A 43 -7.66 -5.48 8.80
N THR A 44 -6.53 -6.17 8.78
CA THR A 44 -5.41 -5.94 9.70
C THR A 44 -4.86 -4.52 9.57
N VAL A 45 -4.65 -4.05 8.33
CA VAL A 45 -4.21 -2.67 8.08
C VAL A 45 -5.22 -1.67 8.62
N GLN A 46 -6.50 -1.89 8.36
CA GLN A 46 -7.56 -0.99 8.79
C GLN A 46 -7.64 -0.90 10.31
N GLU A 47 -7.60 -2.04 10.99
CA GLU A 47 -7.66 -2.10 12.45
C GLU A 47 -6.41 -1.47 13.08
N LEU A 48 -5.22 -1.76 12.52
CA LEU A 48 -3.97 -1.16 12.98
C LEU A 48 -4.01 0.36 12.81
N GLN A 49 -4.49 0.85 11.68
CA GLN A 49 -4.61 2.29 11.44
C GLN A 49 -5.51 2.95 12.49
N GLN A 50 -6.63 2.33 12.82
CA GLN A 50 -7.52 2.84 13.87
C GLN A 50 -6.84 2.87 15.25
N LEU A 51 -6.12 1.80 15.59
CA LEU A 51 -5.39 1.75 16.86
C LEU A 51 -4.33 2.86 16.95
N LEU A 52 -3.58 3.09 15.89
CA LEU A 52 -2.55 4.12 15.88
C LEU A 52 -3.15 5.53 15.96
N GLU A 53 -4.24 5.77 15.26
CA GLU A 53 -4.91 7.09 15.33
C GLU A 53 -5.42 7.38 16.74
N LEU A 54 -5.94 6.37 17.44
CA LEU A 54 -6.51 6.54 18.78
C LEU A 54 -5.45 6.60 19.87
N HIS A 55 -4.39 5.83 19.77
CA HIS A 55 -3.46 5.58 20.88
C HIS A 55 -2.00 5.89 20.61
N ALA A 56 -1.60 6.05 19.37
CA ALA A 56 -0.21 6.31 19.01
C ALA A 56 -0.15 7.16 17.72
N PRO A 57 -0.69 8.40 17.74
CA PRO A 57 -0.87 9.19 16.51
C PRO A 57 0.44 9.61 15.84
N ASN A 58 1.58 9.49 16.52
CA ASN A 58 2.89 9.81 15.95
C ASN A 58 3.48 8.64 15.16
N SER A 59 2.87 7.46 15.23
CA SER A 59 3.26 6.30 14.44
C SER A 59 2.38 6.17 13.21
N LYS A 60 2.96 5.64 12.12
CA LYS A 60 2.28 5.54 10.83
C LYS A 60 2.35 4.11 10.32
N VAL A 61 1.34 3.73 9.55
CA VAL A 61 1.33 2.44 8.87
C VAL A 61 2.06 2.56 7.54
N LEU A 62 3.06 1.69 7.34
CA LEU A 62 3.74 1.48 6.06
C LEU A 62 3.41 0.06 5.60
N ALA A 63 2.33 -0.11 4.85
CA ALA A 63 1.92 -1.43 4.42
C ALA A 63 2.89 -2.00 3.37
N ALA A 64 3.17 -3.28 3.48
CA ALA A 64 4.16 -3.96 2.66
C ALA A 64 3.64 -5.35 2.22
N SER A 65 4.41 -6.03 1.37
CA SER A 65 4.09 -7.37 0.89
C SER A 65 2.85 -7.37 0.01
N PHE A 66 3.01 -6.86 -1.21
CA PHE A 66 1.95 -6.83 -2.22
C PHE A 66 2.29 -7.73 -3.39
N ARG A 67 1.28 -8.36 -3.97
CA ARG A 67 1.39 -9.10 -5.22
C ARG A 67 0.60 -8.46 -6.35
N THR A 68 -0.40 -7.66 -6.03
CA THR A 68 -1.26 -7.03 -7.03
C THR A 68 -1.44 -5.56 -6.74
N PRO A 69 -1.67 -4.73 -7.79
CA PRO A 69 -2.05 -3.33 -7.59
C PRO A 69 -3.33 -3.17 -6.77
N ARG A 70 -4.26 -4.12 -6.87
CA ARG A 70 -5.52 -4.06 -6.12
C ARG A 70 -5.28 -4.10 -4.62
N GLN A 71 -4.36 -4.95 -4.15
CA GLN A 71 -4.01 -5.00 -2.73
C GLN A 71 -3.47 -3.65 -2.25
N ALA A 72 -2.61 -3.01 -3.05
CA ALA A 72 -2.06 -1.69 -2.71
C ALA A 72 -3.16 -0.63 -2.62
N LEU A 73 -4.08 -0.62 -3.59
CA LEU A 73 -5.20 0.30 -3.58
C LEU A 73 -6.09 0.10 -2.34
N ASP A 74 -6.41 -1.15 -2.03
CA ASP A 74 -7.26 -1.46 -0.88
C ASP A 74 -6.62 -1.01 0.43
N CYS A 75 -5.29 -1.10 0.56
CA CYS A 75 -4.57 -0.58 1.73
C CYS A 75 -4.66 0.93 1.83
N LEU A 76 -4.50 1.64 0.73
CA LEU A 76 -4.64 3.09 0.72
C LEU A 76 -6.07 3.51 1.06
N LEU A 77 -7.07 2.78 0.56
CA LEU A 77 -8.47 3.03 0.89
C LEU A 77 -8.77 2.70 2.36
N ALA A 78 -8.05 1.75 2.94
CA ALA A 78 -8.18 1.42 4.36
C ALA A 78 -7.56 2.48 5.28
N GLY A 79 -6.85 3.47 4.72
CA GLY A 79 -6.36 4.63 5.45
C GLY A 79 -4.89 4.64 5.79
N CYS A 80 -4.09 3.67 5.30
CA CYS A 80 -2.66 3.70 5.59
C CYS A 80 -1.98 4.88 4.88
N GLN A 81 -1.00 5.48 5.55
CA GLN A 81 -0.33 6.69 5.05
C GLN A 81 0.72 6.41 3.99
N SER A 82 1.27 5.19 3.97
CA SER A 82 2.32 4.86 3.01
C SER A 82 2.31 3.36 2.70
N ILE A 83 2.83 3.03 1.54
CA ILE A 83 3.00 1.66 1.08
C ILE A 83 4.38 1.50 0.49
N THR A 84 4.92 0.28 0.52
CA THR A 84 6.13 -0.08 -0.22
C THR A 84 5.78 -1.15 -1.23
N LEU A 85 6.12 -0.92 -2.49
CA LEU A 85 5.76 -1.78 -3.61
C LEU A 85 6.99 -2.48 -4.17
N PRO A 86 6.93 -3.80 -4.44
CA PRO A 86 7.94 -4.42 -5.25
C PRO A 86 7.88 -3.89 -6.69
N LEU A 87 9.00 -3.95 -7.40
CA LEU A 87 9.12 -3.35 -8.73
C LEU A 87 8.08 -3.91 -9.72
N ASP A 88 7.83 -5.22 -9.69
CA ASP A 88 6.87 -5.86 -10.57
C ASP A 88 5.44 -5.34 -10.36
N VAL A 89 5.04 -5.09 -9.12
CA VAL A 89 3.72 -4.50 -8.83
C VAL A 89 3.66 -3.05 -9.27
N ALA A 90 4.73 -2.28 -9.06
CA ALA A 90 4.81 -0.90 -9.52
C ALA A 90 4.71 -0.82 -11.05
N GLU A 91 5.35 -1.74 -11.77
CA GLU A 91 5.25 -1.82 -13.22
C GLU A 91 3.82 -2.15 -13.67
N GLN A 92 3.13 -3.05 -12.99
CA GLN A 92 1.73 -3.36 -13.28
C GLN A 92 0.81 -2.15 -13.10
N LEU A 93 1.10 -1.30 -12.12
CA LEU A 93 0.36 -0.05 -11.94
C LEU A 93 0.50 0.91 -13.12
N LEU A 94 1.69 0.96 -13.71
CA LEU A 94 2.01 1.88 -14.80
C LEU A 94 1.67 1.31 -16.17
N ASN A 95 1.73 -0.01 -16.34
CA ASN A 95 1.52 -0.70 -17.62
C ASN A 95 0.10 -1.28 -17.69
N VAL A 96 -0.88 -0.43 -17.87
CA VAL A 96 -2.26 -0.86 -18.06
C VAL A 96 -2.55 -0.92 -19.56
N PRO A 97 -2.75 -2.11 -20.15
CA PRO A 97 -2.95 -2.24 -21.61
C PRO A 97 -4.10 -1.39 -22.14
N ALA A 98 -5.17 -1.22 -21.39
CA ALA A 98 -6.30 -0.38 -21.79
C ALA A 98 -5.89 1.09 -21.94
N VAL A 99 -4.97 1.59 -21.10
CA VAL A 99 -4.46 2.96 -21.20
C VAL A 99 -3.59 3.11 -22.45
N ASP A 100 -2.70 2.15 -22.71
CA ASP A 100 -1.86 2.16 -23.89
C ASP A 100 -2.71 2.15 -25.16
N ALA A 101 -3.74 1.30 -25.22
CA ALA A 101 -4.67 1.24 -26.36
C ALA A 101 -5.43 2.56 -26.52
N ALA A 102 -5.86 3.18 -25.43
CA ALA A 102 -6.55 4.46 -25.47
C ALA A 102 -5.64 5.58 -25.98
N LEU A 103 -4.36 5.60 -25.60
CA LEU A 103 -3.39 6.59 -26.06
C LEU A 103 -3.09 6.43 -27.55
N VAL A 104 -2.96 5.19 -28.01
CA VAL A 104 -2.78 4.92 -29.45
C VAL A 104 -3.99 5.40 -30.24
N LYS A 105 -5.19 5.10 -29.80
CA LYS A 105 -6.42 5.54 -30.46
C LYS A 105 -6.51 7.08 -30.48
N PHE A 106 -6.19 7.72 -29.37
CA PHE A 106 -6.19 9.18 -29.29
C PHE A 106 -5.23 9.80 -30.29
N ASP A 107 -4.02 9.25 -30.41
CA ASP A 107 -3.03 9.72 -31.36
C ASP A 107 -3.52 9.54 -32.81
N GLN A 108 -4.11 8.39 -33.12
CA GLN A 108 -4.70 8.13 -34.45
C GLN A 108 -5.83 9.14 -34.78
N ASP A 109 -6.69 9.41 -33.82
CA ASP A 109 -7.78 10.36 -34.00
C ASP A 109 -7.23 11.78 -34.22
N TRP A 110 -6.20 12.16 -33.48
CA TRP A 110 -5.53 13.44 -33.66
C TRP A 110 -4.92 13.56 -35.06
N GLN A 111 -4.20 12.53 -35.52
CA GLN A 111 -3.59 12.52 -36.88
C GLN A 111 -4.66 12.60 -37.95
N ARG A 112 -5.79 11.93 -37.78
CA ARG A 112 -6.91 11.96 -38.71
C ARG A 112 -7.53 13.35 -38.81
N ALA A 113 -7.68 14.02 -37.66
CA ALA A 113 -8.31 15.34 -37.62
C ALA A 113 -7.39 16.48 -38.01
N PHE A 114 -6.10 16.41 -37.65
CA PHE A 114 -5.15 17.52 -37.81
C PHE A 114 -3.85 17.16 -38.54
N GLY A 115 -3.57 15.87 -38.74
CA GLY A 115 -2.40 15.42 -39.46
C GLY A 115 -2.52 15.67 -40.95
N ARG A 116 -1.37 15.97 -41.60
CA ARG A 116 -1.30 16.16 -43.06
C ARG A 116 -0.26 15.26 -43.66
#